data_18afb359c8c4b19acd490155ff49e441
#
_entry.id   18afb359c8c4b19acd490155ff49e441
#
_cell.length_a   1.000
_cell.length_b   1.000
_cell.length_c   1.000
_cell.angle_alpha   90.00
_cell.angle_beta   90.00
_cell.angle_gamma   90.00
#
_symmetry.space_group_name_H-M   'P 1'
#
loop_
_entity.id
_entity.type
_entity.pdbx_description
1 polymer ?
#
loop_
_entity_poly.entity_id
_entity_poly.type
_entity_poly.pdbx_seq_one_letter_code
_entity_poly.pdbx_strand_id
1 'polypeptide(L)'
;MLLAVEAKNLKKTFKTKQGNVEAVRDVSFKVNKGEIFGILGPNGAGKSTTILMLTTLLRITSGTAKINDLDVEKNDSEVRNKIGIALQDTGIDNLLTARELFYTTARLWGLSKSKSKDRTEEMLNLVGLTEAADRRVKTYSGGMKRRLDLGLSLVHKPEVLFLDEPTTGLDPGSRRVLWDEIKK
;
A
#
# COMPACT_ATOMS: atom_id res chain seq x y z
N MET A 1 14.37 14.60 14.41
CA MET A 1 14.11 13.67 13.27
C MET A 1 12.73 13.97 12.73
N LEU A 2 12.56 13.96 11.40
CA LEU A 2 11.26 14.19 10.77
C LEU A 2 10.46 12.87 10.79
N LEU A 3 9.24 12.94 11.34
CA LEU A 3 8.34 11.77 11.39
C LEU A 3 7.66 11.57 10.03
N ALA A 4 7.60 10.32 9.58
CA ALA A 4 6.77 9.90 8.45
C ALA A 4 5.38 9.47 8.92
N VAL A 5 5.31 8.76 10.05
CA VAL A 5 4.04 8.29 10.64
C VAL A 5 4.05 8.56 12.15
N GLU A 6 2.97 9.08 12.67
CA GLU A 6 2.70 9.17 14.10
C GLU A 6 1.30 8.62 14.38
N ALA A 7 1.21 7.63 15.28
CA ALA A 7 -0.03 7.08 15.80
C ALA A 7 -0.07 7.28 17.31
N LYS A 8 -1.19 7.80 17.85
CA LYS A 8 -1.39 8.06 19.29
C LYS A 8 -2.71 7.49 19.74
N ASN A 9 -2.65 6.52 20.66
CA ASN A 9 -3.80 5.92 21.34
C ASN A 9 -4.89 5.47 20.35
N LEU A 10 -4.48 4.90 19.19
CA LEU A 10 -5.41 4.46 18.17
C LEU A 10 -6.31 3.35 18.68
N LYS A 11 -7.61 3.53 18.49
CA LYS A 11 -8.64 2.54 18.82
C LYS A 11 -9.57 2.36 17.63
N LYS A 12 -9.96 1.11 17.40
CA LYS A 12 -11.03 0.77 16.47
C LYS A 12 -12.01 -0.21 17.08
N THR A 13 -13.26 0.21 17.17
CA THR A 13 -14.38 -0.61 17.63
C THR A 13 -15.40 -0.71 16.49
N PHE A 14 -15.74 -1.93 16.14
CA PHE A 14 -16.83 -2.23 15.21
C PHE A 14 -18.10 -2.55 16.00
N LYS A 15 -19.20 -1.91 15.62
CA LYS A 15 -20.54 -2.25 16.15
C LYS A 15 -21.10 -3.41 15.33
N THR A 16 -21.37 -4.54 15.97
CA THR A 16 -21.97 -5.72 15.32
C THR A 16 -23.31 -6.06 15.99
N LYS A 17 -24.10 -6.91 15.36
CA LYS A 17 -25.36 -7.39 15.94
C LYS A 17 -25.15 -8.18 17.25
N GLN A 18 -23.95 -8.71 17.46
CA GLN A 18 -23.57 -9.50 18.63
C GLN A 18 -22.86 -8.68 19.73
N GLY A 19 -22.74 -7.35 19.53
CA GLY A 19 -22.04 -6.46 20.45
C GLY A 19 -20.87 -5.71 19.78
N ASN A 20 -20.10 -5.02 20.60
CA ASN A 20 -18.94 -4.27 20.13
C ASN A 20 -17.70 -5.17 20.04
N VAL A 21 -16.99 -5.11 18.93
CA VAL A 21 -15.71 -5.80 18.71
C VAL A 21 -14.59 -4.76 18.69
N GLU A 22 -13.71 -4.80 19.67
CA GLU A 22 -12.52 -3.95 19.74
C GLU A 22 -11.40 -4.57 18.91
N ALA A 23 -11.27 -4.16 17.66
CA ALA A 23 -10.25 -4.65 16.73
C ALA A 23 -8.86 -4.04 16.99
N VAL A 24 -8.80 -2.78 17.45
CA VAL A 24 -7.59 -2.10 17.89
C VAL A 24 -7.91 -1.41 19.22
N ARG A 25 -7.13 -1.69 20.29
CA ARG A 25 -7.47 -1.26 21.64
C ARG A 25 -6.75 0.00 22.08
N ASP A 26 -5.46 0.11 21.87
CA ASP A 26 -4.65 1.28 22.21
C ASP A 26 -3.26 1.13 21.58
N VAL A 27 -3.12 1.60 20.35
CA VAL A 27 -1.86 1.47 19.62
C VAL A 27 -1.22 2.83 19.45
N SER A 28 0.04 2.96 19.90
CA SER A 28 0.83 4.18 19.74
C SER A 28 2.22 3.83 19.23
N PHE A 29 2.68 4.50 18.17
CA PHE A 29 4.03 4.37 17.63
C PHE A 29 4.40 5.57 16.76
N LYS A 30 5.70 5.67 16.46
CA LYS A 30 6.26 6.67 15.56
C LYS A 30 7.20 5.99 14.58
N VAL A 31 7.20 6.44 13.35
CA VAL A 31 8.10 5.99 12.29
C VAL A 31 8.80 7.20 11.71
N ASN A 32 10.13 7.17 11.63
CA ASN A 32 10.91 8.25 11.04
C ASN A 32 10.96 8.14 9.52
N LYS A 33 11.26 9.24 8.83
CA LYS A 33 11.52 9.20 7.38
C LYS A 33 12.71 8.30 7.07
N GLY A 34 12.58 7.48 6.03
CA GLY A 34 13.60 6.50 5.62
C GLY A 34 13.68 5.25 6.50
N GLU A 35 12.76 5.07 7.44
CA GLU A 35 12.71 3.89 8.32
C GLU A 35 11.81 2.79 7.71
N ILE A 36 12.25 1.53 7.82
CA ILE A 36 11.40 0.36 7.59
C ILE A 36 10.86 -0.09 8.94
N PHE A 37 9.56 0.03 9.14
CA PHE A 37 8.88 -0.30 10.38
C PHE A 37 7.98 -1.52 10.20
N GLY A 38 8.08 -2.51 11.08
CA GLY A 38 7.27 -3.74 11.04
C GLY A 38 6.25 -3.80 12.17
N ILE A 39 4.98 -4.02 11.83
CA ILE A 39 3.91 -4.32 12.79
C ILE A 39 3.77 -5.85 12.87
N LEU A 40 4.10 -6.43 14.02
CA LEU A 40 4.07 -7.86 14.27
C LEU A 40 2.94 -8.21 15.25
N GLY A 41 2.39 -9.42 15.08
CA GLY A 41 1.35 -9.95 15.97
C GLY A 41 0.59 -11.10 15.34
N PRO A 42 -0.18 -11.87 16.12
CA PRO A 42 -0.99 -12.99 15.62
C PRO A 42 -2.12 -12.50 14.69
N ASN A 43 -2.77 -13.45 14.01
CA ASN A 43 -3.97 -13.14 13.23
C ASN A 43 -5.05 -12.60 14.16
N GLY A 44 -5.77 -11.56 13.71
CA GLY A 44 -6.77 -10.87 14.53
C GLY A 44 -6.22 -9.82 15.51
N ALA A 45 -4.88 -9.60 15.56
CA ALA A 45 -4.28 -8.58 16.44
C ALA A 45 -4.54 -7.12 16.00
N GLY A 46 -5.27 -6.88 14.93
CA GLY A 46 -5.59 -5.54 14.45
C GLY A 46 -4.55 -4.93 13.51
N LYS A 47 -3.58 -5.70 12.99
CA LYS A 47 -2.52 -5.20 12.07
C LYS A 47 -3.12 -4.53 10.83
N SER A 48 -3.88 -5.27 10.03
CA SER A 48 -4.54 -4.75 8.81
C SER A 48 -5.52 -3.62 9.14
N THR A 49 -6.25 -3.73 10.26
CA THR A 49 -7.15 -2.66 10.72
C THR A 49 -6.38 -1.37 11.02
N THR A 50 -5.20 -1.48 11.64
CA THR A 50 -4.33 -0.32 11.89
C THR A 50 -3.84 0.30 10.58
N ILE A 51 -3.38 -0.52 9.62
CA ILE A 51 -2.98 -0.05 8.28
C ILE A 51 -4.16 0.67 7.60
N LEU A 52 -5.35 0.09 7.60
CA LEU A 52 -6.54 0.71 6.99
C LEU A 52 -6.90 2.07 7.63
N MET A 53 -6.71 2.24 8.94
CA MET A 53 -6.90 3.54 9.60
C MET A 53 -5.85 4.57 9.16
N LEU A 54 -4.57 4.19 9.13
CA LEU A 54 -3.47 5.06 8.69
C LEU A 54 -3.59 5.48 7.22
N THR A 55 -4.13 4.60 6.39
CA THR A 55 -4.30 4.82 4.95
C THR A 55 -5.62 5.48 4.57
N THR A 56 -6.37 6.01 5.55
CA THR A 56 -7.67 6.69 5.37
C THR A 56 -8.81 5.82 4.83
N LEU A 57 -8.59 4.51 4.71
CA LEU A 57 -9.60 3.56 4.23
C LEU A 57 -10.62 3.17 5.32
N LEU A 58 -10.28 3.44 6.58
CA LEU A 58 -11.12 3.14 7.74
C LEU A 58 -11.04 4.28 8.76
N ARG A 59 -12.20 4.80 9.18
CA ARG A 59 -12.26 5.84 10.23
C ARG A 59 -11.77 5.33 11.57
N ILE A 60 -11.05 6.16 12.29
CA ILE A 60 -10.59 5.94 13.66
C ILE A 60 -11.79 6.05 14.61
N THR A 61 -11.88 5.18 15.64
CA THR A 61 -12.91 5.32 16.70
C THR A 61 -12.47 6.32 17.76
N SER A 62 -11.21 6.27 18.18
CA SER A 62 -10.57 7.27 19.05
C SER A 62 -9.05 7.22 18.90
N GLY A 63 -8.37 8.25 19.38
CA GLY A 63 -6.96 8.49 19.14
C GLY A 63 -6.73 9.36 17.91
N THR A 64 -5.50 9.49 17.46
CA THR A 64 -5.11 10.29 16.30
C THR A 64 -3.99 9.62 15.52
N ALA A 65 -3.96 9.86 14.19
CA ALA A 65 -2.82 9.48 13.35
C ALA A 65 -2.45 10.59 12.40
N LYS A 66 -1.16 10.69 12.11
CA LYS A 66 -0.60 11.65 11.15
C LYS A 66 0.37 10.97 10.20
N ILE A 67 0.33 11.39 8.94
CA ILE A 67 1.29 11.03 7.91
C ILE A 67 1.96 12.32 7.42
N ASN A 68 3.29 12.45 7.60
CA ASN A 68 4.03 13.67 7.28
C ASN A 68 3.34 14.93 7.84
N ASP A 69 2.99 14.90 9.14
CA ASP A 69 2.27 15.92 9.88
C ASP A 69 0.80 16.19 9.47
N LEU A 70 0.30 15.53 8.42
CA LEU A 70 -1.10 15.62 7.99
C LEU A 70 -1.96 14.65 8.80
N ASP A 71 -3.03 15.15 9.40
CA ASP A 71 -4.02 14.33 10.12
C ASP A 71 -4.81 13.46 9.14
N VAL A 72 -4.85 12.14 9.38
CA VAL A 72 -5.45 11.17 8.44
C VAL A 72 -6.97 11.32 8.29
N GLU A 73 -7.66 11.95 9.23
CA GLU A 73 -9.10 12.17 9.16
C GLU A 73 -9.49 13.54 8.63
N LYS A 74 -8.63 14.56 8.84
CA LYS A 74 -8.90 15.94 8.41
C LYS A 74 -8.32 16.25 7.03
N ASN A 75 -7.19 15.62 6.68
CA ASN A 75 -6.44 15.86 5.45
C ASN A 75 -6.40 14.60 4.57
N ASP A 76 -7.46 13.80 4.56
CA ASP A 76 -7.50 12.47 3.95
C ASP A 76 -7.06 12.46 2.47
N SER A 77 -7.48 13.46 1.70
CA SER A 77 -7.09 13.61 0.28
C SER A 77 -5.60 13.92 0.12
N GLU A 78 -5.04 14.78 0.97
CA GLU A 78 -3.61 15.11 0.93
C GLU A 78 -2.77 13.94 1.40
N VAL A 79 -3.22 13.20 2.41
CA VAL A 79 -2.59 11.96 2.89
C VAL A 79 -2.55 10.92 1.76
N ARG A 80 -3.66 10.68 1.04
CA ARG A 80 -3.72 9.73 -0.07
C ARG A 80 -2.70 10.04 -1.18
N ASN A 81 -2.43 11.31 -1.45
CA ASN A 81 -1.42 11.71 -2.43
C ASN A 81 0.02 11.38 -1.99
N LYS A 82 0.26 11.16 -0.70
CA LYS A 82 1.59 10.90 -0.13
C LYS A 82 1.85 9.44 0.18
N ILE A 83 0.83 8.59 0.14
CA ILE A 83 0.94 7.18 0.52
C ILE A 83 0.74 6.26 -0.66
N GLY A 84 1.52 5.17 -0.71
CA GLY A 84 1.26 4.00 -1.52
C GLY A 84 0.73 2.87 -0.64
N ILE A 85 -0.15 2.04 -1.18
CA ILE A 85 -0.79 0.96 -0.44
C ILE A 85 -0.77 -0.31 -1.28
N ALA A 86 -0.24 -1.42 -0.73
CA ALA A 86 -0.42 -2.75 -1.28
C ALA A 86 -1.01 -3.65 -0.17
N LEU A 87 -2.29 -3.96 -0.30
CA LEU A 87 -3.04 -4.79 0.65
C LEU A 87 -2.85 -6.28 0.35
N GLN A 88 -3.31 -7.15 1.25
CA GLN A 88 -3.26 -8.59 1.10
C GLN A 88 -4.04 -9.07 -0.14
N ASP A 89 -5.26 -8.54 -0.32
CA ASP A 89 -6.07 -8.81 -1.50
C ASP A 89 -5.79 -7.77 -2.58
N THR A 90 -5.30 -8.22 -3.73
CA THR A 90 -5.03 -7.34 -4.87
C THR A 90 -6.33 -7.12 -5.66
N GLY A 91 -6.82 -5.88 -5.68
CA GLY A 91 -7.97 -5.47 -6.50
C GLY A 91 -7.62 -5.28 -7.99
N ILE A 92 -6.66 -6.05 -8.52
CA ILE A 92 -6.15 -5.88 -9.88
C ILE A 92 -7.13 -6.46 -10.89
N ASP A 93 -7.49 -5.67 -11.92
CA ASP A 93 -8.28 -6.16 -13.04
C ASP A 93 -7.48 -7.19 -13.87
N ASN A 94 -7.95 -8.43 -13.83
CA ASN A 94 -7.31 -9.54 -14.52
C ASN A 94 -7.49 -9.52 -16.05
N LEU A 95 -8.37 -8.68 -16.59
CA LEU A 95 -8.64 -8.55 -18.03
C LEU A 95 -7.68 -7.59 -18.73
N LEU A 96 -7.07 -6.70 -17.98
CA LEU A 96 -6.09 -5.75 -18.47
C LEU A 96 -4.69 -6.35 -18.51
N THR A 97 -3.79 -5.68 -19.23
CA THR A 97 -2.35 -5.93 -19.23
C THR A 97 -1.67 -5.08 -18.14
N ALA A 98 -0.45 -5.43 -17.75
CA ALA A 98 0.31 -4.60 -16.80
C ALA A 98 0.58 -3.19 -17.38
N ARG A 99 0.86 -3.09 -18.67
CA ARG A 99 1.05 -1.82 -19.37
C ARG A 99 -0.19 -0.93 -19.27
N GLU A 100 -1.37 -1.48 -19.56
CA GLU A 100 -2.63 -0.74 -19.45
C GLU A 100 -2.91 -0.29 -18.03
N LEU A 101 -2.65 -1.13 -17.04
CA LEU A 101 -2.84 -0.82 -15.63
C LEU A 101 -1.93 0.31 -15.17
N PHE A 102 -0.62 0.24 -15.45
CA PHE A 102 0.32 1.30 -15.09
C PHE A 102 -0.02 2.60 -15.79
N TYR A 103 -0.32 2.56 -17.10
CA TYR A 103 -0.70 3.75 -17.85
C TYR A 103 -1.96 4.40 -17.30
N THR A 104 -3.01 3.62 -17.08
CA THR A 104 -4.30 4.11 -16.56
C THR A 104 -4.12 4.69 -15.16
N THR A 105 -3.39 3.98 -14.28
CA THR A 105 -3.09 4.46 -12.93
C THR A 105 -2.33 5.79 -12.97
N ALA A 106 -1.30 5.92 -13.82
CA ALA A 106 -0.57 7.18 -13.99
C ALA A 106 -1.48 8.32 -14.49
N ARG A 107 -2.42 8.01 -15.40
CA ARG A 107 -3.43 8.97 -15.87
C ARG A 107 -4.39 9.40 -14.75
N LEU A 108 -4.84 8.46 -13.91
CA LEU A 108 -5.71 8.75 -12.76
C LEU A 108 -5.01 9.66 -11.74
N TRP A 109 -3.70 9.50 -11.56
CA TRP A 109 -2.86 10.39 -10.75
C TRP A 109 -2.53 11.74 -11.43
N GLY A 110 -3.14 12.06 -12.57
CA GLY A 110 -3.04 13.36 -13.23
C GLY A 110 -1.78 13.56 -14.11
N LEU A 111 -0.99 12.53 -14.36
CA LEU A 111 0.15 12.66 -15.27
C LEU A 111 -0.31 12.93 -16.70
N SER A 112 0.42 13.72 -17.47
CA SER A 112 0.17 13.93 -18.90
C SER A 112 0.33 12.61 -19.68
N LYS A 113 -0.22 12.54 -20.90
CA LYS A 113 -0.11 11.33 -21.74
C LYS A 113 1.35 10.88 -21.95
N SER A 114 2.28 11.81 -22.22
CA SER A 114 3.70 11.51 -22.37
C SER A 114 4.28 10.98 -21.07
N LYS A 115 4.15 11.72 -19.96
CA LYS A 115 4.67 11.32 -18.65
C LYS A 115 4.09 9.99 -18.17
N SER A 116 2.83 9.68 -18.52
CA SER A 116 2.23 8.39 -18.18
C SER A 116 2.88 7.24 -18.93
N LYS A 117 3.24 7.42 -20.22
CA LYS A 117 4.00 6.42 -20.97
C LYS A 117 5.37 6.18 -20.36
N ASP A 118 6.12 7.25 -20.10
CA ASP A 118 7.46 7.16 -19.52
C ASP A 118 7.41 6.46 -18.13
N ARG A 119 6.43 6.84 -17.30
CA ARG A 119 6.24 6.24 -15.97
C ARG A 119 5.82 4.77 -16.07
N THR A 120 5.05 4.39 -17.08
CA THR A 120 4.68 2.99 -17.34
C THR A 120 5.92 2.14 -17.59
N GLU A 121 6.83 2.58 -18.49
CA GLU A 121 8.06 1.84 -18.78
C GLU A 121 8.98 1.77 -17.55
N GLU A 122 9.10 2.87 -16.82
CA GLU A 122 9.85 2.90 -15.55
C GLU A 122 9.31 1.85 -14.57
N MET A 123 7.98 1.78 -14.38
CA MET A 123 7.37 0.83 -13.46
C MET A 123 7.49 -0.62 -13.93
N LEU A 124 7.29 -0.89 -15.22
CA LEU A 124 7.48 -2.23 -15.78
C LEU A 124 8.90 -2.75 -15.56
N ASN A 125 9.90 -1.89 -15.76
CA ASN A 125 11.30 -2.22 -15.49
C ASN A 125 11.54 -2.45 -13.99
N LEU A 126 11.06 -1.54 -13.14
CA LEU A 126 11.23 -1.61 -11.68
C LEU A 126 10.73 -2.95 -11.12
N VAL A 127 9.55 -3.39 -11.54
CA VAL A 127 8.96 -4.64 -11.03
C VAL A 127 9.32 -5.88 -11.85
N GLY A 128 10.20 -5.76 -12.86
CA GLY A 128 10.66 -6.87 -13.70
C GLY A 128 9.55 -7.54 -14.49
N LEU A 129 8.62 -6.76 -15.07
CA LEU A 129 7.49 -7.26 -15.85
C LEU A 129 7.52 -6.80 -17.32
N THR A 130 8.63 -6.26 -17.82
CA THR A 130 8.76 -5.72 -19.18
C THR A 130 8.41 -6.74 -20.25
N GLU A 131 8.93 -7.97 -20.16
CA GLU A 131 8.65 -9.04 -21.14
C GLU A 131 7.19 -9.54 -21.10
N ALA A 132 6.52 -9.37 -19.96
CA ALA A 132 5.13 -9.78 -19.78
C ALA A 132 4.14 -8.62 -19.89
N ALA A 133 4.62 -7.40 -20.18
CA ALA A 133 3.87 -6.16 -20.09
C ALA A 133 2.53 -6.17 -20.85
N ASP A 134 2.51 -6.80 -22.02
CA ASP A 134 1.37 -6.83 -22.94
C ASP A 134 0.53 -8.11 -22.84
N ARG A 135 0.87 -9.00 -21.89
CA ARG A 135 0.04 -10.17 -21.54
C ARG A 135 -1.02 -9.77 -20.53
N ARG A 136 -2.20 -10.37 -20.62
CA ARG A 136 -3.29 -10.15 -19.64
C ARG A 136 -2.90 -10.66 -18.26
N VAL A 137 -3.21 -9.90 -17.22
CA VAL A 137 -2.87 -10.21 -15.82
C VAL A 137 -3.45 -11.54 -15.35
N LYS A 138 -4.57 -12.01 -15.92
CA LYS A 138 -5.11 -13.36 -15.63
C LYS A 138 -4.10 -14.49 -15.89
N THR A 139 -3.10 -14.28 -16.76
CA THR A 139 -2.06 -15.27 -17.10
C THR A 139 -0.82 -15.16 -16.21
N TYR A 140 -0.80 -14.22 -15.28
CA TYR A 140 0.33 -13.98 -14.39
C TYR A 140 0.38 -15.01 -13.25
N SER A 141 1.60 -15.36 -12.83
CA SER A 141 1.79 -16.09 -11.57
C SER A 141 1.43 -15.19 -10.37
N GLY A 142 1.23 -15.81 -9.20
CA GLY A 142 0.98 -15.05 -7.96
C GLY A 142 2.09 -14.02 -7.67
N GLY A 143 3.36 -14.41 -7.87
CA GLY A 143 4.50 -13.50 -7.72
C GLY A 143 4.49 -12.34 -8.71
N MET A 144 4.12 -12.57 -9.97
CA MET A 144 3.97 -11.50 -10.96
C MET A 144 2.84 -10.53 -10.58
N LYS A 145 1.71 -11.05 -10.14
CA LYS A 145 0.58 -10.22 -9.67
C LYS A 145 0.99 -9.36 -8.47
N ARG A 146 1.74 -9.94 -7.52
CA ARG A 146 2.20 -9.21 -6.34
C ARG A 146 3.21 -8.11 -6.68
N ARG A 147 4.13 -8.37 -7.60
CA ARG A 147 5.06 -7.35 -8.11
C ARG A 147 4.33 -6.23 -8.87
N LEU A 148 3.31 -6.58 -9.64
CA LEU A 148 2.45 -5.60 -10.31
C LEU A 148 1.71 -4.73 -9.31
N ASP A 149 1.11 -5.31 -8.27
CA ASP A 149 0.39 -4.60 -7.21
C ASP A 149 1.30 -3.60 -6.48
N LEU A 150 2.50 -4.05 -6.11
CA LEU A 150 3.51 -3.17 -5.53
C LEU A 150 3.85 -2.02 -6.48
N GLY A 151 4.10 -2.32 -7.76
CA GLY A 151 4.40 -1.28 -8.76
C GLY A 151 3.27 -0.26 -8.90
N LEU A 152 2.02 -0.70 -8.90
CA LEU A 152 0.85 0.18 -8.97
C LEU A 152 0.79 1.14 -7.77
N SER A 153 1.16 0.67 -6.58
CA SER A 153 1.22 1.51 -5.38
C SER A 153 2.33 2.57 -5.41
N LEU A 154 3.32 2.44 -6.31
CA LEU A 154 4.47 3.34 -6.45
C LEU A 154 4.34 4.33 -7.62
N VAL A 155 3.32 4.23 -8.46
CA VAL A 155 3.18 5.02 -9.70
C VAL A 155 3.28 6.53 -9.45
N HIS A 156 2.67 7.04 -8.40
CA HIS A 156 2.62 8.46 -8.05
C HIS A 156 3.78 8.94 -7.17
N LYS A 157 4.80 8.09 -6.92
CA LYS A 157 5.99 8.38 -6.08
C LYS A 157 5.60 8.76 -4.65
N PRO A 158 4.94 7.86 -3.90
CA PRO A 158 4.53 8.13 -2.53
C PRO A 158 5.74 8.36 -1.62
N GLU A 159 5.55 9.12 -0.55
CA GLU A 159 6.55 9.35 0.50
C GLU A 159 6.53 8.25 1.59
N VAL A 160 5.39 7.56 1.74
CA VAL A 160 5.20 6.46 2.69
C VAL A 160 4.51 5.30 2.00
N LEU A 161 5.06 4.09 2.12
CA LEU A 161 4.50 2.88 1.55
C LEU A 161 3.97 1.96 2.65
N PHE A 162 2.69 1.62 2.58
CA PHE A 162 2.05 0.66 3.46
C PHE A 162 1.91 -0.69 2.76
N LEU A 163 2.42 -1.73 3.39
CA LEU A 163 2.38 -3.10 2.88
C LEU A 163 1.70 -4.00 3.91
N ASP A 164 0.61 -4.66 3.53
CA ASP A 164 -0.05 -5.66 4.35
C ASP A 164 0.30 -7.05 3.85
N GLU A 165 1.13 -7.77 4.63
CA GLU A 165 1.64 -9.11 4.31
C GLU A 165 2.22 -9.25 2.88
N PRO A 166 3.18 -8.38 2.47
CA PRO A 166 3.60 -8.27 1.07
C PRO A 166 4.24 -9.56 0.50
N THR A 167 4.64 -10.48 1.34
CA THR A 167 5.32 -11.73 0.94
C THR A 167 4.44 -12.97 1.04
N THR A 168 3.18 -12.82 1.44
CA THR A 168 2.25 -13.95 1.55
C THR A 168 2.03 -14.59 0.17
N GLY A 169 2.15 -15.92 0.11
CA GLY A 169 2.00 -16.68 -1.14
C GLY A 169 3.17 -16.59 -2.13
N LEU A 170 4.26 -15.87 -1.78
CA LEU A 170 5.47 -15.83 -2.61
C LEU A 170 6.45 -16.95 -2.25
N ASP A 171 7.09 -17.52 -3.28
CA ASP A 171 8.26 -18.39 -3.12
C ASP A 171 9.48 -17.60 -2.59
N PRO A 172 10.51 -18.28 -2.03
CA PRO A 172 11.66 -17.62 -1.44
C PRO A 172 12.42 -16.68 -2.39
N GLY A 173 12.53 -17.03 -3.68
CA GLY A 173 13.19 -16.20 -4.68
C GLY A 173 12.42 -14.90 -4.94
N SER A 174 11.11 -14.99 -5.14
CA SER A 174 10.23 -13.84 -5.34
C SER A 174 10.19 -12.92 -4.12
N ARG A 175 10.27 -13.46 -2.89
CA ARG A 175 10.38 -12.63 -1.67
C ARG A 175 11.65 -11.78 -1.66
N ARG A 176 12.79 -12.38 -2.02
CA ARG A 176 14.07 -11.66 -2.06
C ARG A 176 14.01 -10.51 -3.06
N VAL A 177 13.54 -10.77 -4.28
CA VAL A 177 13.38 -9.73 -5.31
C VAL A 177 12.49 -8.60 -4.82
N LEU A 178 11.35 -8.91 -4.19
CA LEU A 178 10.44 -7.91 -3.64
C LEU A 178 11.13 -7.01 -2.60
N TRP A 179 11.87 -7.60 -1.65
CA TRP A 179 12.58 -6.83 -0.63
C TRP A 179 13.72 -5.99 -1.19
N ASP A 180 14.40 -6.46 -2.23
CA ASP A 180 15.46 -5.69 -2.89
C ASP A 180 14.86 -4.47 -3.62
N GLU A 181 13.65 -4.58 -4.18
CA GLU A 181 12.94 -3.43 -4.77
C GLU A 181 12.45 -2.41 -3.73
N ILE A 182 11.92 -2.87 -2.59
CA ILE A 182 11.45 -1.98 -1.51
C ILE A 182 12.60 -1.16 -0.88
N LYS A 183 13.82 -1.67 -0.91
CA LYS A 183 15.01 -1.02 -0.32
C LYS A 183 15.68 0.01 -1.24
N LYS A 184 15.32 0.07 -2.51
CA LYS A 184 15.79 1.08 -3.48
C LYS A 184 15.07 2.41 -3.31
#